data_374d5695a5562b2a588b0210d20ebd64
#
_entry.id   374d5695a5562b2a588b0210d20ebd64
#
_cell.length_a   1.000
_cell.length_b   1.000
_cell.length_c   1.000
_cell.angle_alpha   90.00
_cell.angle_beta   90.00
_cell.angle_gamma   90.00
#
_symmetry.space_group_name_H-M   'P 1'
#
loop_
_entity.id
_entity.type
_entity.pdbx_description
1 polymer ?
#
loop_
_entity_poly.entity_id
_entity_poly.type
_entity_poly.pdbx_seq_one_letter_code
_entity_poly.pdbx_strand_id
1 'polypeptide(L)'
;MQNTGNKASTMPLPATAQGNVTAVAQAVRAHLLQNPDIDAVFATANLDAVGIVQGIQQAGKAGQVQVCGINFDEAILNQISNGSQSCAIDQQGYQQGFYAVSILNGHINYGLSIPTREILTGPGVVDANNIAATLDGAKQGTR
;
A
#
# COMPACT_ATOMS: atom_id res chain seq x y z
N MET A 1 13.50 0.68 -15.57
CA MET A 1 13.77 -0.32 -14.51
C MET A 1 15.09 -0.98 -14.82
N GLN A 2 16.04 -0.95 -13.90
CA GLN A 2 17.23 -1.78 -14.04
C GLN A 2 16.77 -3.24 -13.99
N ASN A 3 17.23 -4.05 -14.96
CA ASN A 3 16.94 -5.48 -14.99
C ASN A 3 17.72 -6.16 -13.84
N THR A 4 17.03 -6.37 -12.72
CA THR A 4 17.63 -7.00 -11.52
C THR A 4 17.74 -8.53 -11.64
N GLY A 5 17.30 -9.11 -12.75
CA GLY A 5 17.20 -10.56 -12.91
C GLY A 5 15.97 -11.18 -12.21
N ASN A 6 15.20 -10.40 -11.46
CA ASN A 6 14.00 -10.89 -10.79
C ASN A 6 12.87 -11.13 -11.81
N LYS A 7 12.10 -12.20 -11.59
CA LYS A 7 10.91 -12.49 -12.38
C LYS A 7 9.70 -11.82 -11.70
N ALA A 8 8.88 -11.15 -12.49
CA ALA A 8 7.61 -10.58 -12.02
C ALA A 8 6.45 -11.12 -12.86
N SER A 9 5.37 -11.45 -12.22
CA SER A 9 4.12 -11.86 -12.85
C SER A 9 2.94 -11.17 -12.19
N THR A 10 1.83 -11.09 -12.91
CA THR A 10 0.58 -10.54 -12.38
C THR A 10 -0.36 -11.67 -12.02
N MET A 11 -0.91 -11.64 -10.82
CA MET A 11 -2.01 -12.50 -10.40
C MET A 11 -3.33 -11.70 -10.49
N PRO A 12 -4.15 -11.89 -11.51
CA PRO A 12 -5.44 -11.22 -11.59
C PRO A 12 -6.39 -11.78 -10.52
N LEU A 13 -7.00 -10.90 -9.74
CA LEU A 13 -8.06 -11.29 -8.82
C LEU A 13 -9.40 -11.31 -9.57
N PRO A 14 -10.27 -12.33 -9.31
CA PRO A 14 -11.63 -12.31 -9.82
C PRO A 14 -12.38 -11.06 -9.37
N ALA A 15 -13.26 -10.53 -10.19
CA ALA A 15 -14.08 -9.36 -9.83
C ALA A 15 -14.86 -9.56 -8.51
N THR A 16 -15.25 -10.78 -8.21
CA THR A 16 -15.93 -11.18 -6.95
C THR A 16 -15.03 -11.13 -5.72
N ALA A 17 -13.71 -11.04 -5.90
CA ALA A 17 -12.75 -10.94 -4.81
C ALA A 17 -12.44 -9.48 -4.44
N GLN A 18 -12.78 -8.51 -5.31
CA GLN A 18 -12.52 -7.10 -5.04
C GLN A 18 -13.26 -6.64 -3.77
N GLY A 19 -12.53 -6.09 -2.82
CA GLY A 19 -13.07 -5.67 -1.53
C GLY A 19 -13.46 -6.81 -0.57
N ASN A 20 -13.16 -8.07 -0.92
CA ASN A 20 -13.45 -9.23 -0.09
C ASN A 20 -12.16 -9.89 0.38
N VAL A 21 -11.74 -9.56 1.58
CA VAL A 21 -10.49 -10.05 2.20
C VAL A 21 -10.40 -11.58 2.18
N THR A 22 -11.48 -12.29 2.47
CA THR A 22 -11.49 -13.78 2.49
C THR A 22 -11.29 -14.37 1.10
N ALA A 23 -11.94 -13.79 0.08
CA ALA A 23 -11.79 -14.27 -1.29
C ALA A 23 -10.37 -13.98 -1.82
N VAL A 24 -9.79 -12.82 -1.50
CA VAL A 24 -8.38 -12.51 -1.79
C VAL A 24 -7.46 -13.53 -1.12
N ALA A 25 -7.66 -13.81 0.17
CA ALA A 25 -6.83 -14.77 0.91
C ALA A 25 -6.87 -16.18 0.29
N GLN A 26 -8.04 -16.65 -0.12
CA GLN A 26 -8.18 -17.94 -0.79
C GLN A 26 -7.46 -17.99 -2.14
N ALA A 27 -7.59 -16.91 -2.94
CA ALA A 27 -6.92 -16.82 -4.24
C ALA A 27 -5.39 -16.79 -4.08
N VAL A 28 -4.88 -15.98 -3.15
CA VAL A 28 -3.44 -15.88 -2.86
C VAL A 28 -2.91 -17.23 -2.35
N ARG A 29 -3.60 -17.86 -1.41
CA ARG A 29 -3.20 -19.19 -0.92
C ARG A 29 -3.10 -20.20 -2.07
N ALA A 30 -4.11 -20.28 -2.92
CA ALA A 30 -4.10 -21.20 -4.06
C ALA A 30 -2.94 -20.91 -5.01
N HIS A 31 -2.69 -19.64 -5.31
CA HIS A 31 -1.61 -19.21 -6.19
C HIS A 31 -0.23 -19.55 -5.63
N LEU A 32 0.01 -19.32 -4.34
CA LEU A 32 1.28 -19.62 -3.68
C LEU A 32 1.58 -21.12 -3.56
N LEU A 33 0.53 -21.94 -3.45
CA LEU A 33 0.68 -23.41 -3.46
C LEU A 33 1.07 -23.94 -4.85
N GLN A 34 0.60 -23.29 -5.91
CA GLN A 34 0.95 -23.62 -7.29
C GLN A 34 2.31 -23.05 -7.74
N ASN A 35 2.76 -21.97 -7.08
CA ASN A 35 3.97 -21.25 -7.42
C ASN A 35 4.84 -21.10 -6.16
N PRO A 36 5.53 -22.17 -5.72
CA PRO A 36 6.25 -22.18 -4.45
C PRO A 36 7.45 -21.24 -4.40
N ASP A 37 7.97 -20.81 -5.55
CA ASP A 37 9.16 -19.96 -5.69
C ASP A 37 8.86 -18.46 -5.56
N ILE A 38 7.61 -18.08 -5.29
CA ILE A 38 7.26 -16.68 -5.02
C ILE A 38 7.78 -16.29 -3.65
N ASP A 39 8.61 -15.25 -3.61
CA ASP A 39 9.22 -14.69 -2.40
C ASP A 39 8.70 -13.30 -2.03
N ALA A 40 7.95 -12.64 -2.92
CA ALA A 40 7.33 -11.34 -2.64
C ALA A 40 6.00 -11.16 -3.38
N VAL A 41 5.08 -10.43 -2.75
CA VAL A 41 3.79 -10.03 -3.33
C VAL A 41 3.61 -8.52 -3.15
N PHE A 42 3.23 -7.83 -4.22
CA PHE A 42 2.89 -6.41 -4.18
C PHE A 42 1.39 -6.20 -4.39
N ALA A 43 0.73 -5.58 -3.42
CA ALA A 43 -0.69 -5.22 -3.49
C ALA A 43 -0.87 -3.88 -4.21
N THR A 44 -1.67 -3.85 -5.27
CA THR A 44 -1.99 -2.62 -6.00
C THR A 44 -3.21 -1.88 -5.44
N ALA A 45 -3.93 -2.50 -4.51
CA ALA A 45 -5.07 -1.90 -3.81
C ALA A 45 -4.98 -2.16 -2.30
N ASN A 46 -5.47 -1.21 -1.51
CA ASN A 46 -5.40 -1.22 -0.05
C ASN A 46 -6.04 -2.47 0.56
N LEU A 47 -7.30 -2.74 0.21
CA LEU A 47 -8.06 -3.87 0.77
C LEU A 47 -7.45 -5.25 0.43
N ASP A 48 -6.70 -5.33 -0.66
CA ASP A 48 -6.08 -6.59 -1.07
C ASP A 48 -4.91 -6.96 -0.15
N ALA A 49 -4.18 -5.98 0.38
CA ALA A 49 -3.00 -6.23 1.23
C ALA A 49 -3.34 -7.06 2.47
N VAL A 50 -4.48 -6.79 3.11
CA VAL A 50 -4.94 -7.56 4.28
C VAL A 50 -5.22 -9.02 3.90
N GLY A 51 -5.91 -9.23 2.78
CA GLY A 51 -6.20 -10.57 2.27
C GLY A 51 -4.95 -11.33 1.81
N ILE A 52 -3.97 -10.62 1.23
CA ILE A 52 -2.68 -11.20 0.83
C ILE A 52 -1.94 -11.75 2.04
N VAL A 53 -1.82 -10.98 3.13
CA VAL A 53 -1.17 -11.45 4.36
C VAL A 53 -1.87 -12.69 4.92
N GLN A 54 -3.20 -12.70 4.97
CA GLN A 54 -3.96 -13.86 5.41
C GLN A 54 -3.74 -15.09 4.50
N GLY A 55 -3.72 -14.90 3.18
CA GLY A 55 -3.47 -15.97 2.21
C GLY A 55 -2.07 -16.57 2.35
N ILE A 56 -1.05 -15.76 2.61
CA ILE A 56 0.33 -16.20 2.88
C ILE A 56 0.37 -17.04 4.16
N GLN A 57 -0.30 -16.58 5.23
CA GLN A 57 -0.39 -17.33 6.48
C GLN A 57 -1.09 -18.70 6.28
N GLN A 58 -2.20 -18.72 5.56
CA GLN A 58 -2.94 -19.94 5.23
C GLN A 58 -2.16 -20.90 4.31
N ALA A 59 -1.22 -20.39 3.52
CA ALA A 59 -0.31 -21.20 2.70
C ALA A 59 0.89 -21.73 3.52
N GLY A 60 1.03 -21.37 4.80
CA GLY A 60 2.17 -21.74 5.64
C GLY A 60 3.48 -21.05 5.27
N LYS A 61 3.39 -19.89 4.57
CA LYS A 61 4.55 -19.14 4.06
C LYS A 61 4.82 -17.83 4.82
N ALA A 62 4.26 -17.68 6.01
CA ALA A 62 4.51 -16.52 6.87
C ALA A 62 6.01 -16.36 7.14
N GLY A 63 6.53 -15.14 6.99
CA GLY A 63 7.97 -14.84 7.12
C GLY A 63 8.85 -15.27 5.94
N GLN A 64 8.32 -16.03 4.98
CA GLN A 64 9.04 -16.44 3.76
C GLN A 64 8.69 -15.54 2.57
N VAL A 65 7.43 -15.10 2.49
CA VAL A 65 6.95 -14.23 1.41
C VAL A 65 6.77 -12.83 1.96
N GLN A 66 7.46 -11.87 1.35
CA GLN A 66 7.38 -10.46 1.70
C GLN A 66 6.14 -9.80 1.10
N VAL A 67 5.54 -8.86 1.81
CA VAL A 67 4.38 -8.10 1.33
C VAL A 67 4.65 -6.60 1.38
N CYS A 68 4.39 -5.92 0.29
CA CYS A 68 4.27 -4.47 0.24
C CYS A 68 3.01 -4.09 -0.56
N GLY A 69 2.46 -2.92 -0.33
CA GLY A 69 1.26 -2.49 -1.05
C GLY A 69 1.15 -0.98 -1.17
N ILE A 70 0.15 -0.51 -1.90
CA ILE A 70 -0.16 0.91 -2.05
C ILE A 70 -1.22 1.29 -1.03
N ASN A 71 -1.05 2.43 -0.38
CA ASN A 71 -1.87 2.96 0.70
C ASN A 71 -1.84 2.11 1.97
N PHE A 72 -2.42 2.65 3.01
CA PHE A 72 -2.61 1.95 4.27
C PHE A 72 -3.86 2.46 5.01
N ASP A 73 -4.31 1.64 5.90
CA ASP A 73 -5.28 1.91 6.96
C ASP A 73 -4.74 1.35 8.28
N GLU A 74 -5.52 1.39 9.32
CA GLU A 74 -5.12 0.88 10.64
C GLU A 74 -4.73 -0.61 10.59
N ALA A 75 -5.42 -1.42 9.79
CA ALA A 75 -5.13 -2.85 9.68
C ALA A 75 -3.74 -3.08 9.06
N ILE A 76 -3.40 -2.36 7.98
CA ILE A 76 -2.10 -2.44 7.33
C ILE A 76 -0.99 -1.90 8.24
N LEU A 77 -1.21 -0.77 8.92
CA LEU A 77 -0.24 -0.26 9.89
C LEU A 77 0.04 -1.26 11.01
N ASN A 78 -0.98 -1.96 11.50
CA ASN A 78 -0.82 -3.04 12.48
C ASN A 78 -0.05 -4.23 11.89
N GLN A 79 -0.26 -4.59 10.62
CA GLN A 79 0.51 -5.64 9.93
C GLN A 79 1.98 -5.27 9.75
N ILE A 80 2.29 -4.01 9.47
CA ILE A 80 3.68 -3.52 9.42
C ILE A 80 4.31 -3.55 10.81
N SER A 81 3.57 -3.08 11.81
CA SER A 81 4.03 -3.03 13.20
C SER A 81 4.36 -4.42 13.78
N ASN A 82 3.58 -5.44 13.42
CA ASN A 82 3.79 -6.81 13.88
C ASN A 82 4.68 -7.66 12.95
N GLY A 83 5.19 -7.08 11.85
CA GLY A 83 6.10 -7.71 10.91
C GLY A 83 5.44 -8.67 9.91
N SER A 84 4.11 -8.75 9.84
CA SER A 84 3.43 -9.59 8.86
C SER A 84 3.33 -8.96 7.45
N GLN A 85 3.56 -7.64 7.36
CA GLN A 85 3.75 -6.90 6.13
C GLN A 85 5.03 -6.07 6.21
N SER A 86 5.83 -6.04 5.14
CA SER A 86 7.14 -5.39 5.13
C SER A 86 7.04 -3.87 4.95
N CYS A 87 6.14 -3.41 4.10
CA CYS A 87 5.99 -1.98 3.81
C CYS A 87 4.62 -1.63 3.21
N ALA A 88 4.35 -0.33 3.19
CA ALA A 88 3.30 0.27 2.37
C ALA A 88 3.82 1.54 1.69
N ILE A 89 3.28 1.84 0.51
CA ILE A 89 3.56 3.08 -0.21
C ILE A 89 2.52 4.12 0.20
N ASP A 90 2.98 5.19 0.82
CA ASP A 90 2.17 6.33 1.23
C ASP A 90 2.08 7.35 0.08
N GLN A 91 0.89 7.55 -0.43
CA GLN A 91 0.60 8.61 -1.42
C GLN A 91 0.49 10.00 -0.79
N GLN A 92 0.50 10.09 0.55
CA GLN A 92 0.37 11.31 1.31
C GLN A 92 -0.94 12.07 1.00
N GLY A 93 -2.06 11.36 1.12
CA GLY A 93 -3.39 11.87 0.77
C GLY A 93 -3.77 13.18 1.47
N TYR A 94 -3.36 13.37 2.72
CA TYR A 94 -3.55 14.64 3.44
C TYR A 94 -2.87 15.81 2.70
N GLN A 95 -1.62 15.64 2.27
CA GLN A 95 -0.90 16.69 1.54
C GLN A 95 -1.53 16.98 0.18
N GLN A 96 -2.02 15.94 -0.52
CA GLN A 96 -2.72 16.12 -1.80
C GLN A 96 -3.94 17.04 -1.62
N GLY A 97 -4.79 16.76 -0.63
CA GLY A 97 -5.93 17.60 -0.31
C GLY A 97 -5.54 19.00 0.15
N PHE A 98 -4.57 19.10 1.06
CA PHE A 98 -4.10 20.37 1.60
C PHE A 98 -3.53 21.30 0.51
N TYR A 99 -2.66 20.80 -0.36
CA TYR A 99 -2.07 21.61 -1.42
C TYR A 99 -3.11 22.00 -2.47
N ALA A 100 -4.02 21.11 -2.85
CA ALA A 100 -5.08 21.42 -3.80
C ALA A 100 -5.95 22.58 -3.29
N VAL A 101 -6.42 22.52 -2.04
CA VAL A 101 -7.24 23.58 -1.43
C VAL A 101 -6.45 24.86 -1.26
N SER A 102 -5.19 24.78 -0.80
CA SER A 102 -4.34 25.95 -0.58
C SER A 102 -4.05 26.71 -1.88
N ILE A 103 -3.75 25.97 -2.96
CA ILE A 103 -3.50 26.56 -4.28
C ILE A 103 -4.77 27.24 -4.84
N LEU A 104 -5.91 26.55 -4.76
CA LEU A 104 -7.18 27.12 -5.21
C LEU A 104 -7.57 28.35 -4.40
N ASN A 105 -7.42 28.32 -3.09
CA ASN A 105 -7.67 29.48 -2.24
C ASN A 105 -6.76 30.67 -2.61
N GLY A 106 -5.47 30.41 -2.82
CA GLY A 106 -4.53 31.44 -3.26
C GLY A 106 -4.89 32.05 -4.60
N HIS A 107 -5.31 31.22 -5.56
CA HIS A 107 -5.72 31.68 -6.88
C HIS A 107 -7.02 32.51 -6.84
N ILE A 108 -8.05 31.97 -6.18
CA ILE A 108 -9.40 32.59 -6.18
C ILE A 108 -9.42 33.88 -5.37
N ASN A 109 -8.83 33.88 -4.19
CA ASN A 109 -8.96 35.00 -3.26
C ASN A 109 -7.84 36.04 -3.36
N TYR A 110 -6.67 35.66 -3.88
CA TYR A 110 -5.48 36.53 -3.92
C TYR A 110 -4.87 36.69 -5.32
N GLY A 111 -5.45 36.08 -6.35
CA GLY A 111 -4.97 36.17 -7.72
C GLY A 111 -3.58 35.53 -7.95
N LEU A 112 -3.18 34.61 -7.08
CA LEU A 112 -1.88 33.95 -7.21
C LEU A 112 -1.88 33.00 -8.42
N SER A 113 -0.71 32.85 -9.03
CA SER A 113 -0.55 31.93 -10.15
C SER A 113 -0.65 30.48 -9.68
N ILE A 114 -1.42 29.68 -10.45
CA ILE A 114 -1.46 28.23 -10.25
C ILE A 114 -0.16 27.64 -10.78
N PRO A 115 0.51 26.73 -10.04
CA PRO A 115 1.68 26.01 -10.55
C PRO A 115 1.35 25.29 -11.86
N THR A 116 2.23 25.45 -12.85
CA THR A 116 2.02 24.82 -14.18
C THR A 116 2.57 23.39 -14.28
N ARG A 117 3.17 22.89 -13.20
CA ARG A 117 3.77 21.55 -13.12
C ARG A 117 3.18 20.79 -11.96
N GLU A 118 3.37 19.48 -12.00
CA GLU A 118 2.97 18.57 -10.94
C GLU A 118 3.64 18.92 -9.61
N ILE A 119 2.86 18.83 -8.53
CA ILE A 119 3.37 18.88 -7.15
C ILE A 119 3.35 17.46 -6.63
N LEU A 120 4.53 16.87 -6.49
CA LEU A 120 4.67 15.50 -6.01
C LEU A 120 4.50 15.46 -4.49
N THR A 121 3.57 14.64 -4.03
CA THR A 121 3.32 14.40 -2.60
C THR A 121 3.83 13.04 -2.11
N GLY A 122 4.53 12.31 -2.94
CA GLY A 122 5.08 10.99 -2.65
C GLY A 122 5.93 10.49 -3.81
N PRO A 123 6.26 9.19 -3.82
CA PRO A 123 5.85 8.18 -2.82
C PRO A 123 6.68 8.26 -1.53
N GLY A 124 6.01 8.14 -0.38
CA GLY A 124 6.66 7.81 0.89
C GLY A 124 6.64 6.30 1.11
N VAL A 125 7.65 5.75 1.78
CA VAL A 125 7.64 4.34 2.21
C VAL A 125 7.39 4.28 3.70
N VAL A 126 6.38 3.52 4.11
CA VAL A 126 6.09 3.20 5.50
C VAL A 126 6.56 1.77 5.76
N ASP A 127 7.45 1.62 6.73
CA ASP A 127 8.04 0.35 7.15
C ASP A 127 8.29 0.32 8.66
N ALA A 128 8.95 -0.72 9.15
CA ALA A 128 9.26 -0.89 10.56
C ALA A 128 10.09 0.27 11.16
N ASN A 129 10.84 1.03 10.34
CA ASN A 129 11.71 2.09 10.84
C ASN A 129 10.95 3.39 11.14
N ASN A 130 9.81 3.61 10.48
CA ASN A 130 9.04 4.86 10.60
C ASN A 130 7.57 4.66 11.01
N ILE A 131 7.16 3.43 11.28
CA ILE A 131 5.76 3.08 11.60
C ILE A 131 5.22 3.88 12.81
N ALA A 132 6.04 4.15 13.82
CA ALA A 132 5.60 4.88 15.02
C ALA A 132 5.12 6.29 14.67
N ALA A 133 5.92 7.05 13.90
CA ALA A 133 5.55 8.39 13.44
C ALA A 133 4.34 8.37 12.49
N THR A 134 4.21 7.31 11.69
CA THR A 134 3.06 7.13 10.80
C THR A 134 1.77 6.88 11.57
N LEU A 135 1.80 6.04 12.60
CA LEU A 135 0.67 5.79 13.50
C LEU A 135 0.20 7.07 14.20
N ASP A 136 1.14 7.88 14.68
CA ASP A 136 0.82 9.16 15.33
C ASP A 136 0.19 10.15 14.33
N GLY A 137 0.72 10.25 13.12
CA GLY A 137 0.14 11.06 12.06
C GLY A 137 -1.25 10.58 11.65
N ALA A 138 -1.47 9.28 11.55
CA ALA A 138 -2.79 8.71 11.24
C ALA A 138 -3.82 9.03 12.32
N LYS A 139 -3.46 8.93 13.61
CA LYS A 139 -4.34 9.32 14.74
C LYS A 139 -4.71 10.80 14.72
N GLN A 140 -3.80 11.65 14.22
CA GLN A 140 -4.03 13.09 14.10
C GLN A 140 -4.75 13.47 12.79
N GLY A 141 -5.03 12.52 11.91
CA GLY A 141 -5.65 12.78 10.61
C GLY A 141 -4.76 13.52 9.62
N THR A 142 -3.44 13.45 9.79
CA THR A 142 -2.44 14.08 8.91
C THR A 142 -1.77 13.09 7.96
N ARG A 143 -2.24 11.85 7.98
CA ARG A 143 -1.82 10.77 7.07
C ARG A 143 -2.97 9.87 6.71
#